data_6498701853ab1fdc0ef4df4c167c51be
#
_entry.id   6498701853ab1fdc0ef4df4c167c51be
#
_cell.length_a   1.000
_cell.length_b   1.000
_cell.length_c   1.000
_cell.angle_alpha   90.00
_cell.angle_beta   90.00
_cell.angle_gamma   90.00
#
_symmetry.space_group_name_H-M   'P 1'
#
loop_
_entity.id
_entity.type
_entity.pdbx_description
1 polymer ?
#
loop_
_entity_poly.entity_id
_entity_poly.type
_entity_poly.pdbx_seq_one_letter_code
_entity_poly.pdbx_strand_id
1 'polypeptide(L)'
;MRVIENVTDRNGHPHVSTPKTKGSRRTVHLAASTLELLRCVQHQQTQVAAARGQAPPERIFSNTIGGTIIPGNLKRDMARICGAAGVRELPIHGLRHTFATLALCRGVPVEVVSKQLGHATAAFTLTQYRHIYESEQEKWALAIADLIGAD
;
A
#
# COMPACT_ATOMS: atom_id res chain seq x y z
N MET A 1 -5.28 1.63 -10.65
CA MET A 1 -3.82 1.85 -10.77
C MET A 1 -3.14 0.55 -11.18
N ARG A 2 -2.18 0.59 -12.12
CA ARG A 2 -1.41 -0.60 -12.53
C ARG A 2 0.01 -0.51 -11.98
N VAL A 3 0.46 -1.56 -11.30
CA VAL A 3 1.85 -1.70 -10.85
C VAL A 3 2.63 -2.41 -11.95
N ILE A 4 3.50 -1.67 -12.64
CA ILE A 4 4.27 -2.16 -13.81
C ILE A 4 5.79 -2.01 -13.63
N GLU A 5 6.20 -1.25 -12.64
CA GLU A 5 7.61 -0.97 -12.34
C GLU A 5 7.92 -1.23 -10.87
N ASN A 6 9.17 -1.50 -10.60
CA ASN A 6 9.76 -1.62 -9.28
C ASN A 6 10.96 -0.67 -9.18
N VAL A 7 11.10 -0.02 -8.04
CA VAL A 7 12.24 0.85 -7.73
C VAL A 7 13.04 0.21 -6.61
N THR A 8 14.31 -0.02 -6.87
CA THR A 8 15.26 -0.52 -5.85
C THR A 8 16.37 0.50 -5.65
N ASP A 9 16.97 0.48 -4.49
CA ASP A 9 18.16 1.27 -4.20
C ASP A 9 19.40 0.46 -4.58
N ARG A 10 20.27 1.04 -5.40
CA ARG A 10 21.59 0.50 -5.72
C ARG A 10 22.64 1.57 -5.41
N ASN A 11 23.30 1.43 -4.28
CA ASN A 11 24.36 2.35 -3.83
C ASN A 11 23.92 3.82 -3.77
N GLY A 12 22.72 4.07 -3.26
CA GLY A 12 22.17 5.42 -3.15
C GLY A 12 21.51 5.95 -4.43
N HIS A 13 21.42 5.12 -5.49
CA HIS A 13 20.78 5.49 -6.75
C HIS A 13 19.49 4.69 -6.99
N PRO A 14 18.39 5.33 -7.43
CA PRO A 14 17.17 4.62 -7.75
C PRO A 14 17.37 3.81 -9.05
N HIS A 15 17.15 2.51 -8.96
CA HIS A 15 17.16 1.62 -10.11
C HIS A 15 15.72 1.17 -10.41
N VAL A 16 15.20 1.61 -11.56
CA VAL A 16 13.87 1.23 -12.05
C VAL A 16 14.00 -0.04 -12.87
N SER A 17 13.14 -1.01 -12.56
CA SER A 17 13.10 -2.29 -13.28
C SER A 17 11.66 -2.81 -13.37
N THR A 18 11.43 -3.73 -14.29
CA THR A 18 10.14 -4.44 -14.33
C THR A 18 10.06 -5.45 -13.18
N PRO A 19 8.87 -5.66 -12.60
CA PRO A 19 8.69 -6.67 -11.56
C PRO A 19 9.07 -8.07 -12.07
N LYS A 20 9.85 -8.80 -11.28
CA LYS A 20 10.42 -10.11 -11.65
C LYS A 20 9.38 -11.21 -11.84
N THR A 21 8.23 -11.14 -11.18
CA THR A 21 7.20 -12.19 -11.22
C THR A 21 5.90 -11.67 -11.83
N LYS A 22 5.12 -12.58 -12.44
CA LYS A 22 3.78 -12.26 -12.98
C LYS A 22 2.84 -11.71 -11.89
N GLY A 23 2.90 -12.23 -10.66
CA GLY A 23 2.08 -11.77 -9.53
C GLY A 23 2.45 -10.38 -9.02
N SER A 24 3.65 -9.91 -9.29
CA SER A 24 4.08 -8.56 -8.92
C SER A 24 3.49 -7.49 -9.85
N ARG A 25 3.12 -7.85 -11.09
CA ARG A 25 2.35 -6.98 -11.99
C ARG A 25 0.88 -7.13 -11.65
N ARG A 26 0.26 -6.08 -11.15
CA ARG A 26 -1.13 -6.13 -10.71
C ARG A 26 -1.87 -4.82 -10.93
N THR A 27 -3.17 -4.92 -10.98
CA THR A 27 -4.07 -3.76 -10.89
C THR A 27 -4.53 -3.62 -9.44
N VAL A 28 -4.36 -2.44 -8.88
CA VAL A 28 -4.91 -2.05 -7.58
C VAL A 28 -6.08 -1.12 -7.84
N HIS A 29 -7.27 -1.49 -7.36
CA HIS A 29 -8.45 -0.64 -7.39
C HIS A 29 -8.35 0.38 -6.25
N LEU A 30 -8.52 1.65 -6.57
CA LEU A 30 -8.47 2.75 -5.61
C LEU A 30 -9.86 3.36 -5.45
N ALA A 31 -10.21 3.73 -4.22
CA ALA A 31 -11.42 4.50 -3.97
C ALA A 31 -11.35 5.88 -4.65
N ALA A 32 -12.50 6.47 -4.97
CA ALA A 32 -12.57 7.79 -5.59
C ALA A 32 -11.84 8.87 -4.76
N SER A 33 -12.02 8.86 -3.45
CA SER A 33 -11.32 9.76 -2.52
C SER A 33 -9.80 9.64 -2.58
N THR A 34 -9.27 8.41 -2.73
CA THR A 34 -7.83 8.20 -2.90
C THR A 34 -7.34 8.75 -4.23
N LEU A 35 -8.13 8.60 -5.31
CA LEU A 35 -7.77 9.16 -6.62
C LEU A 35 -7.76 10.69 -6.60
N GLU A 36 -8.71 11.32 -5.90
CA GLU A 36 -8.74 12.77 -5.70
C GLU A 36 -7.51 13.26 -4.95
N LEU A 37 -7.15 12.59 -3.85
CA LEU A 37 -5.94 12.89 -3.10
C LEU A 37 -4.68 12.81 -3.99
N LEU A 38 -4.56 11.77 -4.81
CA LEU A 38 -3.44 11.62 -5.73
C LEU A 38 -3.39 12.73 -6.78
N ARG A 39 -4.55 13.17 -7.29
CA ARG A 39 -4.64 14.32 -8.21
C ARG A 39 -4.20 15.61 -7.54
N CYS A 40 -4.62 15.85 -6.29
CA CYS A 40 -4.16 17.00 -5.51
C CYS A 40 -2.63 17.01 -5.36
N VAL A 41 -2.04 15.87 -4.99
CA VAL A 41 -0.57 15.73 -4.87
C VAL A 41 0.11 16.03 -6.22
N GLN A 42 -0.38 15.45 -7.31
CA GLN A 42 0.16 15.71 -8.66
C GLN A 42 0.08 17.18 -9.03
N HIS A 43 -1.05 17.82 -8.76
CA HIS A 43 -1.25 19.24 -9.05
C HIS A 43 -0.26 20.12 -8.26
N GLN A 44 -0.11 19.87 -6.95
CA GLN A 44 0.85 20.59 -6.12
C GLN A 44 2.29 20.44 -6.62
N GLN A 45 2.71 19.24 -6.99
CA GLN A 45 4.06 19.01 -7.52
C GLN A 45 4.26 19.72 -8.86
N THR A 46 3.25 19.74 -9.73
CA THR A 46 3.28 20.49 -10.99
C THR A 46 3.45 21.99 -10.76
N GLN A 47 2.71 22.56 -9.81
CA GLN A 47 2.85 23.96 -9.45
C GLN A 47 4.26 24.30 -8.90
N VAL A 48 4.80 23.45 -8.02
CA VAL A 48 6.15 23.61 -7.48
C VAL A 48 7.21 23.53 -8.59
N ALA A 49 7.06 22.61 -9.52
CA ALA A 49 7.96 22.48 -10.67
C ALA A 49 7.90 23.74 -11.55
N ALA A 50 6.69 24.20 -11.88
CA ALA A 50 6.49 25.42 -12.68
C ALA A 50 7.10 26.66 -12.02
N ALA A 51 6.93 26.84 -10.69
CA ALA A 51 7.53 27.94 -9.95
C ALA A 51 9.07 27.92 -9.96
N ARG A 52 9.68 26.77 -10.26
CA ARG A 52 11.13 26.59 -10.41
C ARG A 52 11.61 26.58 -11.86
N GLY A 53 10.72 26.84 -12.83
CA GLY A 53 11.03 26.74 -14.26
C GLY A 53 11.37 25.32 -14.72
N GLN A 54 10.85 24.29 -14.02
CA GLN A 54 11.09 22.90 -14.31
C GLN A 54 9.87 22.25 -14.99
N ALA A 55 10.10 21.21 -15.78
CA ALA A 55 9.01 20.40 -16.33
C ALA A 55 8.25 19.68 -15.20
N PRO A 56 6.94 19.42 -15.38
CA PRO A 56 6.18 18.64 -14.41
C PRO A 56 6.76 17.24 -14.25
N PRO A 57 6.79 16.69 -13.01
CA PRO A 57 7.35 15.36 -12.78
C PRO A 57 6.46 14.28 -13.45
N GLU A 58 7.09 13.28 -14.05
CA GLU A 58 6.39 12.13 -14.66
C GLU A 58 5.67 11.26 -13.62
N ARG A 59 6.13 11.31 -12.37
CA ARG A 59 5.64 10.45 -11.27
C ARG A 59 4.87 11.28 -10.27
N ILE A 60 3.75 10.75 -9.79
CA ILE A 60 2.95 11.39 -8.73
C ILE A 60 3.80 11.57 -7.46
N PHE A 61 4.64 10.61 -7.13
CA PHE A 61 5.58 10.71 -6.01
C PHE A 61 6.99 10.90 -6.56
N SER A 62 7.47 12.11 -6.48
CA SER A 62 8.82 12.51 -6.89
C SER A 62 9.59 13.10 -5.71
N ASN A 63 10.92 13.14 -5.84
CA ASN A 63 11.76 13.89 -4.91
C ASN A 63 11.66 15.42 -5.20
N THR A 64 12.34 16.23 -4.40
CA THR A 64 12.27 17.70 -4.46
C THR A 64 12.78 18.32 -5.78
N ILE A 65 13.46 17.52 -6.62
CA ILE A 65 13.97 17.93 -7.95
C ILE A 65 13.23 17.23 -9.09
N GLY A 66 12.04 16.63 -8.82
CA GLY A 66 11.20 15.95 -9.82
C GLY A 66 11.63 14.53 -10.17
N GLY A 67 12.72 14.01 -9.59
CA GLY A 67 13.25 12.68 -9.86
C GLY A 67 12.61 11.56 -9.03
N THR A 68 13.04 10.33 -9.26
CA THR A 68 12.56 9.14 -8.54
C THR A 68 12.98 9.16 -7.06
N ILE A 69 12.06 8.83 -6.16
CA ILE A 69 12.34 8.70 -4.72
C ILE A 69 13.23 7.47 -4.48
N ILE A 70 14.30 7.65 -3.73
CA ILE A 70 15.18 6.57 -3.28
C ILE A 70 14.53 5.91 -2.05
N PRO A 71 14.36 4.58 -2.00
CA PRO A 71 13.73 3.89 -0.87
C PRO A 71 14.33 4.21 0.50
N GLY A 72 15.63 4.40 0.59
CA GLY A 72 16.31 4.80 1.83
C GLY A 72 15.89 6.19 2.34
N ASN A 73 15.60 7.14 1.44
CA ASN A 73 15.10 8.47 1.82
C ASN A 73 13.69 8.38 2.40
N LEU A 74 12.85 7.52 1.82
CA LEU A 74 11.48 7.31 2.31
C LEU A 74 11.45 6.77 3.74
N LYS A 75 12.40 5.88 4.10
CA LYS A 75 12.54 5.40 5.48
C LYS A 75 12.88 6.55 6.44
N ARG A 76 13.81 7.42 6.07
CA ARG A 76 14.21 8.60 6.85
C ARG A 76 13.05 9.58 7.05
N ASP A 77 12.28 9.84 5.99
CA ASP A 77 11.10 10.69 6.06
C ASP A 77 10.02 10.10 6.97
N MET A 78 9.81 8.78 6.94
CA MET A 78 8.88 8.10 7.84
C MET A 78 9.30 8.24 9.30
N ALA A 79 10.58 8.03 9.62
CA ALA A 79 11.09 8.21 10.98
C ALA A 79 10.88 9.65 11.46
N ARG A 80 11.14 10.65 10.61
CA ARG A 80 10.90 12.06 10.90
C ARG A 80 9.42 12.38 11.15
N ILE A 81 8.51 11.83 10.35
CA ILE A 81 7.07 12.02 10.50
C ILE A 81 6.59 11.38 11.81
N CYS A 82 7.00 10.15 12.11
CA CYS A 82 6.64 9.48 13.36
C CYS A 82 7.16 10.25 14.59
N GLY A 83 8.40 10.73 14.54
CA GLY A 83 8.98 11.55 15.60
C GLY A 83 8.23 12.86 15.82
N ALA A 84 7.86 13.57 14.74
CA ALA A 84 7.08 14.80 14.83
C ALA A 84 5.65 14.57 15.37
N ALA A 85 5.06 13.40 15.10
CA ALA A 85 3.75 13.01 15.60
C ALA A 85 3.78 12.42 17.03
N GLY A 86 4.96 12.22 17.63
CA GLY A 86 5.10 11.60 18.95
C GLY A 86 4.67 10.13 18.99
N VAL A 87 4.68 9.44 17.84
CA VAL A 87 4.30 8.02 17.74
C VAL A 87 5.53 7.14 17.50
N ARG A 88 5.40 5.86 17.88
CA ARG A 88 6.46 4.88 17.62
C ARG A 88 6.81 4.81 16.13
N GLU A 89 8.10 4.76 15.80
CA GLU A 89 8.54 4.58 14.43
C GLU A 89 7.91 3.32 13.80
N LEU A 90 7.22 3.53 12.70
CA LEU A 90 6.60 2.47 11.92
C LEU A 90 7.41 2.27 10.62
N PRO A 91 7.95 1.08 10.37
CA PRO A 91 8.62 0.80 9.11
C PRO A 91 7.60 0.90 7.95
N ILE A 92 8.06 1.32 6.77
CA ILE A 92 7.17 1.45 5.59
C ILE A 92 6.41 0.17 5.28
N HIS A 93 7.08 -0.98 5.46
CA HIS A 93 6.42 -2.28 5.29
C HIS A 93 5.32 -2.51 6.34
N GLY A 94 5.41 -1.88 7.50
CA GLY A 94 4.37 -1.88 8.52
C GLY A 94 3.06 -1.25 8.05
N LEU A 95 3.10 -0.22 7.20
CA LEU A 95 1.89 0.35 6.59
C LEU A 95 1.12 -0.69 5.75
N ARG A 96 1.86 -1.55 5.05
CA ARG A 96 1.28 -2.66 4.30
C ARG A 96 0.61 -3.68 5.23
N HIS A 97 1.25 -4.01 6.35
CA HIS A 97 0.66 -4.89 7.37
C HIS A 97 -0.58 -4.25 8.01
N THR A 98 -0.51 -2.97 8.35
CA THR A 98 -1.66 -2.22 8.88
C THR A 98 -2.85 -2.25 7.91
N PHE A 99 -2.61 -1.97 6.62
CA PHE A 99 -3.66 -2.07 5.61
C PHE A 99 -4.30 -3.45 5.57
N ALA A 100 -3.48 -4.51 5.52
CA ALA A 100 -3.97 -5.89 5.47
C ALA A 100 -4.81 -6.24 6.70
N THR A 101 -4.28 -5.96 7.90
CA THR A 101 -4.98 -6.18 9.18
C THR A 101 -6.31 -5.47 9.20
N LEU A 102 -6.36 -4.17 8.91
CA LEU A 102 -7.59 -3.38 8.92
C LEU A 102 -8.61 -3.87 7.88
N ALA A 103 -8.16 -4.27 6.70
CA ALA A 103 -9.04 -4.80 5.65
C ALA A 103 -9.66 -6.14 6.07
N LEU A 104 -8.85 -7.06 6.59
CA LEU A 104 -9.31 -8.37 7.08
C LEU A 104 -10.27 -8.22 8.28
N CYS A 105 -9.95 -7.38 9.25
CA CYS A 105 -10.83 -7.08 10.38
C CYS A 105 -12.18 -6.45 9.96
N ARG A 106 -12.25 -5.86 8.77
CA ARG A 106 -13.51 -5.36 8.18
C ARG A 106 -14.22 -6.36 7.28
N GLY A 107 -13.78 -7.62 7.28
CA GLY A 107 -14.41 -8.69 6.51
C GLY A 107 -14.06 -8.69 5.01
N VAL A 108 -13.05 -7.93 4.57
CA VAL A 108 -12.62 -8.01 3.17
C VAL A 108 -12.05 -9.40 2.90
N PRO A 109 -12.52 -10.12 1.85
CA PRO A 109 -12.05 -11.46 1.56
C PRO A 109 -10.53 -11.53 1.39
N VAL A 110 -9.92 -12.56 1.96
CA VAL A 110 -8.44 -12.72 1.97
C VAL A 110 -7.84 -12.75 0.57
N GLU A 111 -8.56 -13.30 -0.40
CA GLU A 111 -8.14 -13.34 -1.82
C GLU A 111 -8.05 -11.93 -2.41
N VAL A 112 -8.97 -11.03 -2.03
CA VAL A 112 -8.98 -9.64 -2.48
C VAL A 112 -7.79 -8.91 -1.86
N VAL A 113 -7.57 -9.05 -0.56
CA VAL A 113 -6.42 -8.45 0.16
C VAL A 113 -5.12 -8.98 -0.44
N SER A 114 -5.01 -10.30 -0.64
CA SER A 114 -3.83 -10.95 -1.25
C SER A 114 -3.50 -10.38 -2.63
N LYS A 115 -4.50 -10.23 -3.50
CA LYS A 115 -4.34 -9.63 -4.84
C LYS A 115 -3.90 -8.17 -4.78
N GLN A 116 -4.49 -7.37 -3.89
CA GLN A 116 -4.10 -5.97 -3.72
C GLN A 116 -2.65 -5.84 -3.23
N LEU A 117 -2.25 -6.69 -2.31
CA LEU A 117 -0.89 -6.73 -1.80
C LEU A 117 0.10 -7.33 -2.82
N GLY A 118 -0.36 -8.12 -3.79
CA GLY A 118 0.49 -8.83 -4.76
C GLY A 118 1.24 -9.99 -4.11
N HIS A 119 0.62 -10.67 -3.15
CA HIS A 119 1.13 -11.94 -2.65
C HIS A 119 0.97 -13.03 -3.72
N ALA A 120 1.86 -14.00 -3.73
CA ALA A 120 1.81 -15.10 -4.70
C ALA A 120 0.56 -15.97 -4.53
N THR A 121 0.09 -16.16 -3.29
CA THR A 121 -1.09 -16.96 -2.95
C THR A 121 -1.87 -16.34 -1.79
N ALA A 122 -3.18 -16.61 -1.73
CA ALA A 122 -4.01 -16.25 -0.58
C ALA A 122 -3.57 -17.00 0.69
N ALA A 123 -3.06 -18.23 0.55
CA ALA A 123 -2.52 -19.01 1.66
C ALA A 123 -1.39 -18.30 2.40
N PHE A 124 -0.52 -17.58 1.68
CA PHE A 124 0.52 -16.75 2.31
C PHE A 124 -0.09 -15.65 3.18
N THR A 125 -1.15 -14.99 2.69
CA THR A 125 -1.87 -13.97 3.45
C THR A 125 -2.54 -14.55 4.68
N LEU A 126 -3.20 -15.71 4.57
CA LEU A 126 -3.80 -16.43 5.69
C LEU A 126 -2.76 -16.77 6.76
N THR A 127 -1.63 -17.33 6.38
CA THR A 127 -0.57 -17.68 7.33
C THR A 127 -0.04 -16.45 8.07
N GLN A 128 0.18 -15.36 7.33
CA GLN A 128 0.73 -14.12 7.90
C GLN A 128 -0.24 -13.41 8.87
N TYR A 129 -1.55 -13.54 8.64
CA TYR A 129 -2.61 -12.84 9.38
C TYR A 129 -3.56 -13.81 10.11
N ARG A 130 -3.13 -15.04 10.37
CA ARG A 130 -3.91 -16.10 11.01
C ARG A 130 -4.50 -15.68 12.36
N HIS A 131 -3.73 -14.93 13.16
CA HIS A 131 -4.15 -14.44 14.48
C HIS A 131 -5.42 -13.58 14.44
N ILE A 132 -5.73 -12.92 13.33
CA ILE A 132 -6.97 -12.14 13.15
C ILE A 132 -8.18 -13.07 13.12
N TYR A 133 -8.08 -14.17 12.37
CA TYR A 133 -9.17 -15.14 12.24
C TYR A 133 -9.37 -15.95 13.52
N GLU A 134 -8.28 -16.29 14.22
CA GLU A 134 -8.36 -17.00 15.51
C GLU A 134 -9.09 -16.18 16.57
N SER A 135 -8.91 -14.85 16.60
CA SER A 135 -9.60 -13.97 17.55
C SER A 135 -11.07 -13.73 17.20
N GLU A 136 -11.52 -14.09 16.01
CA GLU A 136 -12.89 -13.86 15.53
C GLU A 136 -13.73 -15.14 15.42
N GLN A 137 -13.19 -16.32 15.76
CA GLN A 137 -13.90 -17.60 15.62
C GLN A 137 -15.25 -17.61 16.33
N GLU A 138 -15.33 -17.01 17.52
CA GLU A 138 -16.59 -16.90 18.27
C GLU A 138 -17.67 -16.09 17.55
N LYS A 139 -17.27 -15.03 16.84
CA LYS A 139 -18.20 -14.19 16.08
C LYS A 139 -18.81 -14.90 14.87
N TRP A 140 -18.14 -15.94 14.38
CA TRP A 140 -18.55 -16.70 13.20
C TRP A 140 -19.17 -18.04 13.54
N ALA A 141 -19.46 -18.29 14.84
CA ALA A 141 -20.23 -19.43 15.28
C ALA A 141 -21.71 -19.18 14.94
N LEU A 142 -22.16 -19.70 13.80
CA LEU A 142 -23.53 -19.56 13.33
C LEU A 142 -24.36 -20.80 13.71
N ALA A 143 -25.61 -20.60 14.12
CA ALA A 143 -26.56 -21.69 14.25
C ALA A 143 -26.93 -22.25 12.85
N ILE A 144 -27.28 -23.53 12.77
CA ILE A 144 -27.68 -24.15 11.49
C ILE A 144 -28.90 -23.42 10.90
N ALA A 145 -29.83 -22.96 11.73
CA ALA A 145 -30.99 -22.20 11.29
C ALA A 145 -30.59 -20.91 10.55
N ASP A 146 -29.56 -20.19 11.02
CA ASP A 146 -29.06 -18.97 10.40
C ASP A 146 -28.40 -19.24 9.03
N LEU A 147 -27.82 -20.43 8.86
CA LEU A 147 -27.17 -20.85 7.62
C LEU A 147 -28.14 -21.24 6.50
N ILE A 148 -29.29 -21.78 6.86
CA ILE A 148 -30.31 -22.28 5.90
C ILE A 148 -31.44 -21.27 5.66
N GLY A 149 -31.40 -20.09 6.33
CA GLY A 149 -32.44 -19.06 6.15
C GLY A 149 -33.84 -19.55 6.55
N ALA A 150 -33.95 -20.44 7.56
CA ALA A 150 -35.20 -20.84 8.13
C ALA A 150 -35.71 -19.73 9.07
N ASP A 151 -36.64 -18.91 8.57
CA ASP A 151 -37.49 -18.01 9.37
C ASP A 151 -38.46 -18.80 10.25
#